data_852899712e424213ed71fe663f83747e
#
_entry.id   852899712e424213ed71fe663f83747e
#
_cell.length_a   1.000
_cell.length_b   1.000
_cell.length_c   1.000
_cell.angle_alpha   90.00
_cell.angle_beta   90.00
_cell.angle_gamma   90.00
#
_symmetry.space_group_name_H-M   'P 1'
#
loop_
_entity.id
_entity.type
_entity.pdbx_description
1 polymer ?
#
loop_
_entity_poly.entity_id
_entity_poly.type
_entity_poly.pdbx_seq_one_letter_code
_entity_poly.pdbx_strand_id
1 'polypeptide(L)'
;DVTEGDLLRQLEQAMGAYKGEPFVKIYTSGSFLDGNEVPETVRERILDSFSGCRRILFESRPEFVTQDSVSSLPKNVTVSLGLESSDPEILRTSIRKGFTPEDSRRAGHTVKGAGLDVRTYLLLKPPFLTESAAIEDTVASARFADPFSDEISINPLNIQRATCVERLWRRGEFRSPWIWSLIEVLARLSGEVDARLMSSPSGGGTQRGAHNCGKCDRDALEAVERFSLSQDPKDLEVGCGC
;
A
#
# COMPACT_ATOMS: atom_id res chain seq x y z
N ASP A 1 9.23 -24.83 6.08
CA ASP A 1 9.96 -23.73 5.42
C ASP A 1 9.66 -23.79 3.93
N VAL A 2 9.46 -22.65 3.28
CA VAL A 2 9.27 -22.53 1.84
C VAL A 2 10.62 -22.72 1.14
N THR A 3 10.68 -23.57 0.15
CA THR A 3 11.90 -23.84 -0.63
C THR A 3 11.88 -23.12 -1.96
N GLU A 4 13.04 -23.00 -2.64
CA GLU A 4 13.12 -22.48 -4.02
C GLU A 4 12.19 -23.25 -4.95
N GLY A 5 12.12 -24.58 -4.80
CA GLY A 5 11.23 -25.43 -5.60
C GLY A 5 9.75 -25.11 -5.36
N ASP A 6 9.36 -24.68 -4.17
CA ASP A 6 7.98 -24.22 -3.88
C ASP A 6 7.68 -22.91 -4.59
N LEU A 7 8.60 -21.96 -4.56
CA LEU A 7 8.46 -20.67 -5.24
C LEU A 7 8.37 -20.86 -6.77
N LEU A 8 9.21 -21.73 -7.33
CA LEU A 8 9.17 -22.03 -8.77
C LEU A 8 7.86 -22.72 -9.19
N ARG A 9 7.31 -23.60 -8.36
CA ARG A 9 5.99 -24.19 -8.62
C ARG A 9 4.87 -23.14 -8.56
N GLN A 10 4.95 -22.18 -7.64
CA GLN A 10 4.00 -21.05 -7.61
C GLN A 10 4.11 -20.21 -8.88
N LEU A 11 5.33 -19.95 -9.35
CA LEU A 11 5.55 -19.25 -10.61
C LEU A 11 4.93 -20.00 -11.80
N GLU A 12 5.14 -21.32 -11.90
CA GLU A 12 4.56 -22.16 -12.95
C GLU A 12 3.02 -22.09 -12.94
N GLN A 13 2.41 -22.13 -11.75
CA GLN A 13 0.95 -21.98 -11.62
C GLN A 13 0.48 -20.60 -12.08
N ALA A 14 1.20 -19.53 -11.68
CA ALA A 14 0.89 -18.17 -12.08
C ALA A 14 1.02 -18.00 -13.60
N MET A 15 2.08 -18.55 -14.21
CA MET A 15 2.28 -18.51 -15.66
C MET A 15 1.21 -19.29 -16.42
N GLY A 16 0.70 -20.40 -15.87
CA GLY A 16 -0.43 -21.14 -16.43
C GLY A 16 -1.74 -20.33 -16.47
N ALA A 17 -1.91 -19.38 -15.57
CA ALA A 17 -3.07 -18.47 -15.51
C ALA A 17 -2.84 -17.15 -16.27
N TYR A 18 -1.61 -16.73 -16.44
CA TYR A 18 -1.21 -15.46 -17.08
C TYR A 18 -1.58 -15.45 -18.56
N LYS A 19 -2.28 -14.41 -19.02
CA LYS A 19 -2.76 -14.25 -20.40
C LYS A 19 -2.18 -13.01 -21.10
N GLY A 20 -1.07 -12.46 -20.56
CA GLY A 20 -0.47 -11.26 -21.09
C GLY A 20 -1.02 -9.97 -20.50
N GLU A 21 -1.51 -10.02 -19.27
CA GLU A 21 -1.95 -8.83 -18.53
C GLU A 21 -0.83 -7.79 -18.48
N PRO A 22 -1.12 -6.51 -18.79
CA PRO A 22 -0.09 -5.48 -18.88
C PRO A 22 0.47 -5.06 -17.53
N PHE A 23 -0.20 -5.43 -16.43
CA PHE A 23 0.20 -5.09 -15.07
C PHE A 23 0.16 -6.31 -14.17
N VAL A 24 1.31 -6.68 -13.61
CA VAL A 24 1.46 -7.79 -12.67
C VAL A 24 1.84 -7.25 -11.30
N LYS A 25 1.19 -7.76 -10.26
CA LYS A 25 1.51 -7.47 -8.87
C LYS A 25 1.98 -8.76 -8.20
N ILE A 26 3.16 -8.70 -7.59
CA ILE A 26 3.74 -9.81 -6.85
C ILE A 26 3.68 -9.45 -5.36
N TYR A 27 2.77 -10.09 -4.65
CA TYR A 27 2.62 -9.89 -3.22
C TYR A 27 3.25 -11.04 -2.45
N THR A 28 4.05 -10.70 -1.47
CA THR A 28 4.62 -11.63 -0.49
C THR A 28 4.17 -11.22 0.91
N SER A 29 4.27 -12.13 1.87
CA SER A 29 4.03 -11.76 3.27
C SER A 29 5.23 -11.06 3.94
N GLY A 30 6.31 -10.86 3.19
CA GLY A 30 7.57 -10.26 3.61
C GLY A 30 8.11 -9.28 2.57
N SER A 31 9.31 -9.54 2.06
CA SER A 31 10.03 -8.67 1.13
C SER A 31 10.52 -9.42 -0.09
N PHE A 32 10.10 -8.98 -1.27
CA PHE A 32 10.57 -9.57 -2.52
C PHE A 32 12.09 -9.43 -2.72
N LEU A 33 12.71 -8.39 -2.13
CA LEU A 33 14.16 -8.15 -2.18
C LEU A 33 14.94 -8.83 -1.04
N ASP A 34 14.28 -9.49 -0.09
CA ASP A 34 14.98 -10.31 0.91
C ASP A 34 15.42 -11.64 0.29
N GLY A 35 16.73 -11.84 0.17
CA GLY A 35 17.29 -13.06 -0.39
C GLY A 35 17.02 -14.33 0.44
N ASN A 36 16.63 -14.18 1.72
CA ASN A 36 16.21 -15.31 2.55
C ASN A 36 14.76 -15.74 2.24
N GLU A 37 13.91 -14.81 1.78
CA GLU A 37 12.52 -15.11 1.38
C GLU A 37 12.42 -15.46 -0.10
N VAL A 38 13.08 -14.67 -0.96
CA VAL A 38 13.10 -14.86 -2.41
C VAL A 38 14.56 -14.83 -2.90
N PRO A 39 15.22 -15.98 -3.03
CA PRO A 39 16.58 -16.08 -3.54
C PRO A 39 16.74 -15.34 -4.88
N GLU A 40 17.90 -14.75 -5.10
CA GLU A 40 18.17 -13.90 -6.26
C GLU A 40 17.88 -14.62 -7.58
N THR A 41 18.31 -15.87 -7.72
CA THR A 41 18.06 -16.71 -8.89
C THR A 41 16.57 -16.94 -9.18
N VAL A 42 15.76 -17.06 -8.12
CA VAL A 42 14.30 -17.20 -8.23
C VAL A 42 13.68 -15.86 -8.60
N ARG A 43 14.14 -14.77 -7.99
CA ARG A 43 13.68 -13.40 -8.27
C ARG A 43 13.92 -13.02 -9.74
N GLU A 44 15.12 -13.27 -10.25
CA GLU A 44 15.44 -13.05 -11.66
C GLU A 44 14.50 -13.84 -12.58
N ARG A 45 14.31 -15.13 -12.30
CA ARG A 45 13.41 -15.97 -13.10
C ARG A 45 11.95 -15.49 -13.05
N ILE A 46 11.47 -15.00 -11.90
CA ILE A 46 10.14 -14.39 -11.80
C ILE A 46 10.06 -13.15 -12.68
N LEU A 47 11.01 -12.23 -12.57
CA LEU A 47 11.00 -10.98 -13.34
C LEU A 47 11.12 -11.24 -14.84
N ASP A 48 11.96 -12.18 -15.27
CA ASP A 48 12.11 -12.58 -16.67
C ASP A 48 10.80 -13.17 -17.24
N SER A 49 10.09 -13.97 -16.44
CA SER A 49 8.80 -14.56 -16.85
C SER A 49 7.73 -13.49 -17.16
N PHE A 50 7.83 -12.32 -16.53
CA PHE A 50 6.93 -11.19 -16.75
C PHE A 50 7.58 -10.02 -17.49
N SER A 51 8.72 -10.23 -18.17
CA SER A 51 9.46 -9.18 -18.89
C SER A 51 8.63 -8.49 -19.98
N GLY A 52 7.65 -9.19 -20.56
CA GLY A 52 6.71 -8.63 -21.53
C GLY A 52 5.61 -7.74 -20.93
N CYS A 53 5.48 -7.66 -19.60
CA CYS A 53 4.51 -6.79 -18.95
C CYS A 53 4.92 -5.32 -19.09
N ARG A 54 3.93 -4.45 -19.22
CA ARG A 54 4.16 -3.00 -19.18
C ARG A 54 4.67 -2.56 -17.80
N ARG A 55 4.21 -3.22 -16.72
CA ARG A 55 4.56 -2.88 -15.35
C ARG A 55 4.54 -4.12 -14.43
N ILE A 56 5.58 -4.27 -13.62
CA ILE A 56 5.66 -5.26 -12.54
C ILE A 56 5.76 -4.49 -11.22
N LEU A 57 4.89 -4.80 -10.27
CA LEU A 57 4.93 -4.21 -8.94
C LEU A 57 5.17 -5.31 -7.91
N PHE A 58 6.10 -5.08 -6.98
CA PHE A 58 6.29 -5.93 -5.82
C PHE A 58 6.53 -5.11 -4.56
N GLU A 59 6.38 -5.75 -3.41
CA GLU A 59 6.58 -5.13 -2.10
C GLU A 59 7.95 -5.45 -1.53
N SER A 60 8.58 -4.48 -0.89
CA SER A 60 9.79 -4.67 -0.10
C SER A 60 9.79 -3.80 1.15
N ARG A 61 10.43 -4.31 2.19
CA ARG A 61 10.75 -3.51 3.38
C ARG A 61 11.97 -2.64 3.09
N PRO A 62 12.09 -1.45 3.73
CA PRO A 62 13.16 -0.50 3.45
C PRO A 62 14.57 -1.05 3.61
N GLU A 63 14.78 -1.94 4.59
CA GLU A 63 16.08 -2.51 4.89
C GLU A 63 16.67 -3.39 3.77
N PHE A 64 15.85 -3.93 2.88
CA PHE A 64 16.29 -4.75 1.75
C PHE A 64 16.46 -3.94 0.46
N VAL A 65 16.12 -2.65 0.48
CA VAL A 65 16.33 -1.74 -0.64
C VAL A 65 17.73 -1.12 -0.55
N THR A 66 18.66 -1.70 -1.29
CA THR A 66 20.04 -1.22 -1.41
C THR A 66 20.34 -0.85 -2.85
N GLN A 67 21.43 -0.12 -3.09
CA GLN A 67 21.86 0.21 -4.46
C GLN A 67 22.06 -1.08 -5.28
N ASP A 68 22.64 -2.12 -4.69
CA ASP A 68 22.90 -3.39 -5.36
C ASP A 68 21.58 -4.10 -5.70
N SER A 69 20.64 -4.17 -4.76
CA SER A 69 19.36 -4.88 -4.97
C SER A 69 18.46 -4.23 -6.02
N VAL A 70 18.62 -2.92 -6.31
CA VAL A 70 17.77 -2.21 -7.29
C VAL A 70 18.46 -2.00 -8.64
N SER A 71 19.80 -2.05 -8.71
CA SER A 71 20.54 -1.75 -9.93
C SER A 71 20.32 -2.77 -11.06
N SER A 72 20.04 -4.03 -10.71
CA SER A 72 19.77 -5.11 -11.66
C SER A 72 18.29 -5.24 -12.07
N LEU A 73 17.39 -4.46 -11.45
CA LEU A 73 15.97 -4.57 -11.73
C LEU A 73 15.58 -4.02 -13.10
N PRO A 74 14.63 -4.67 -13.81
CA PRO A 74 14.09 -4.15 -15.08
C PRO A 74 13.40 -2.78 -14.89
N LYS A 75 13.45 -1.94 -15.91
CA LYS A 75 12.92 -0.56 -15.86
C LYS A 75 11.39 -0.46 -15.75
N ASN A 76 10.69 -1.54 -16.01
CA ASN A 76 9.22 -1.62 -15.83
C ASN A 76 8.81 -2.03 -14.42
N VAL A 77 9.76 -2.08 -13.48
CA VAL A 77 9.48 -2.42 -12.07
C VAL A 77 9.05 -1.17 -11.30
N THR A 78 8.07 -1.36 -10.45
CA THR A 78 7.69 -0.44 -9.37
C THR A 78 7.94 -1.13 -8.04
N VAL A 79 8.75 -0.53 -7.18
CA VAL A 79 8.97 -1.02 -5.82
C VAL A 79 7.95 -0.38 -4.87
N SER A 80 7.21 -1.21 -4.15
CA SER A 80 6.26 -0.72 -3.15
C SER A 80 6.87 -0.78 -1.75
N LEU A 81 6.77 0.33 -1.04
CA LEU A 81 7.27 0.51 0.32
C LEU A 81 6.11 0.72 1.29
N GLY A 82 6.01 -0.11 2.31
CA GLY A 82 4.99 0.03 3.34
C GLY A 82 5.43 0.97 4.45
N LEU A 83 5.40 2.29 4.21
CA LEU A 83 5.69 3.32 5.22
C LEU A 83 4.67 3.30 6.36
N GLU A 84 3.39 3.20 6.02
CA GLU A 84 2.22 3.19 6.89
C GLU A 84 1.92 4.52 7.58
N SER A 85 2.90 5.11 8.28
CA SER A 85 2.84 6.42 8.92
C SER A 85 4.23 7.06 8.92
N SER A 86 4.30 8.38 8.80
CA SER A 86 5.55 9.15 8.98
C SER A 86 5.82 9.55 10.43
N ASP A 87 4.90 9.26 11.35
CA ASP A 87 5.09 9.51 12.77
C ASP A 87 5.86 8.35 13.41
N PRO A 88 7.08 8.59 13.94
CA PRO A 88 7.89 7.54 14.55
C PRO A 88 7.24 6.87 15.76
N GLU A 89 6.39 7.60 16.51
CA GLU A 89 5.71 7.07 17.68
C GLU A 89 4.56 6.13 17.25
N ILE A 90 3.80 6.49 16.22
CA ILE A 90 2.76 5.63 15.63
C ILE A 90 3.40 4.36 15.05
N LEU A 91 4.50 4.48 14.31
CA LEU A 91 5.24 3.33 13.80
C LEU A 91 5.71 2.40 14.92
N ARG A 92 6.21 2.97 16.03
CA ARG A 92 6.74 2.21 17.15
C ARG A 92 5.67 1.53 18.00
N THR A 93 4.56 2.21 18.26
CA THR A 93 3.54 1.75 19.22
C THR A 93 2.40 0.99 18.57
N SER A 94 1.91 1.48 17.42
CA SER A 94 0.69 0.96 16.77
C SER A 94 1.00 -0.03 15.65
N ILE A 95 2.05 0.20 14.87
CA ILE A 95 2.35 -0.57 13.65
C ILE A 95 3.47 -1.60 13.91
N ARG A 96 4.56 -1.19 14.54
CA ARG A 96 5.64 -2.07 15.04
C ARG A 96 6.38 -2.83 13.94
N LYS A 97 6.68 -2.18 12.83
CA LYS A 97 7.44 -2.78 11.71
C LYS A 97 8.96 -2.80 11.92
N GLY A 98 9.49 -2.06 12.90
CA GLY A 98 10.91 -2.10 13.27
C GLY A 98 11.84 -1.23 12.42
N PHE A 99 11.33 -0.42 11.51
CA PHE A 99 12.07 0.60 10.77
C PHE A 99 11.53 2.00 11.07
N THR A 100 12.25 3.03 10.65
CA THR A 100 11.91 4.45 10.83
C THR A 100 11.35 5.05 9.54
N PRO A 101 10.64 6.20 9.59
CA PRO A 101 10.24 6.92 8.38
C PRO A 101 11.44 7.27 7.49
N GLU A 102 12.58 7.59 8.11
CA GLU A 102 13.82 7.93 7.42
C GLU A 102 14.40 6.75 6.62
N ASP A 103 14.25 5.52 7.13
CA ASP A 103 14.63 4.32 6.39
C ASP A 103 13.78 4.19 5.10
N SER A 104 12.48 4.46 5.19
CA SER A 104 11.58 4.44 4.02
C SER A 104 11.94 5.55 3.02
N ARG A 105 12.25 6.77 3.49
CA ARG A 105 12.69 7.88 2.63
C ARG A 105 13.98 7.52 1.90
N ARG A 106 14.97 7.01 2.61
CA ARG A 106 16.23 6.55 2.02
C ARG A 106 16.01 5.48 0.96
N ALA A 107 15.18 4.47 1.26
CA ALA A 107 14.83 3.42 0.32
C ALA A 107 14.14 3.97 -0.93
N GLY A 108 13.15 4.87 -0.77
CA GLY A 108 12.49 5.53 -1.88
C GLY A 108 13.45 6.29 -2.79
N HIS A 109 14.35 7.09 -2.22
CA HIS A 109 15.37 7.79 -3.01
C HIS A 109 16.34 6.83 -3.70
N THR A 110 16.68 5.69 -3.08
CA THR A 110 17.53 4.66 -3.70
C THR A 110 16.85 4.06 -4.94
N VAL A 111 15.57 3.73 -4.84
CA VAL A 111 14.76 3.23 -5.97
C VAL A 111 14.66 4.28 -7.09
N LYS A 112 14.32 5.52 -6.74
CA LYS A 112 14.25 6.65 -7.70
C LYS A 112 15.60 6.90 -8.38
N GLY A 113 16.69 6.85 -7.62
CA GLY A 113 18.06 6.99 -8.15
C GLY A 113 18.44 5.90 -9.16
N ALA A 114 17.85 4.72 -9.06
CA ALA A 114 17.99 3.65 -10.05
C ALA A 114 17.07 3.84 -11.28
N GLY A 115 16.25 4.90 -11.32
CA GLY A 115 15.31 5.20 -12.40
C GLY A 115 14.12 4.24 -12.43
N LEU A 116 13.67 3.79 -11.26
CA LEU A 116 12.51 2.95 -11.06
C LEU A 116 11.40 3.75 -10.36
N ASP A 117 10.17 3.26 -10.49
CA ASP A 117 9.01 3.86 -9.83
C ASP A 117 8.87 3.38 -8.39
N VAL A 118 8.36 4.27 -7.52
CA VAL A 118 8.05 3.98 -6.12
C VAL A 118 6.55 4.12 -5.89
N ARG A 119 5.95 3.10 -5.24
CA ARG A 119 4.64 3.22 -4.61
C ARG A 119 4.80 3.16 -3.10
N THR A 120 4.31 4.18 -2.39
CA THR A 120 4.28 4.17 -0.93
C THR A 120 2.90 3.81 -0.42
N TYR A 121 2.84 2.84 0.49
CA TYR A 121 1.61 2.49 1.21
C TYR A 121 1.54 3.24 2.53
N LEU A 122 0.36 3.83 2.79
CA LEU A 122 -0.01 4.47 4.05
C LEU A 122 -1.22 3.77 4.65
N LEU A 123 -1.26 3.67 5.97
CA LEU A 123 -2.34 3.04 6.72
C LEU A 123 -3.24 4.10 7.35
N LEU A 124 -4.45 4.26 6.84
CA LEU A 124 -5.43 5.13 7.48
C LEU A 124 -6.00 4.47 8.73
N LYS A 125 -5.84 5.15 9.85
CA LYS A 125 -6.32 4.77 11.18
C LYS A 125 -5.70 3.49 11.73
N PRO A 126 -4.38 3.45 11.96
CA PRO A 126 -3.78 2.43 12.81
C PRO A 126 -4.46 2.43 14.20
N PRO A 127 -4.37 1.33 14.99
CA PRO A 127 -4.99 1.26 16.30
C PRO A 127 -4.49 2.37 17.23
N PHE A 128 -5.33 2.75 18.20
CA PHE A 128 -5.09 3.77 19.23
C PHE A 128 -5.20 5.22 18.77
N LEU A 129 -5.51 5.50 17.51
CA LEU A 129 -5.80 6.84 17.02
C LEU A 129 -7.31 7.10 16.99
N THR A 130 -7.68 8.35 17.32
CA THR A 130 -9.01 8.87 16.99
C THR A 130 -9.16 9.04 15.49
N GLU A 131 -10.37 9.22 14.98
CA GLU A 131 -10.59 9.45 13.54
C GLU A 131 -9.88 10.71 13.06
N SER A 132 -10.00 11.81 13.80
CA SER A 132 -9.35 13.08 13.46
C SER A 132 -7.82 12.97 13.47
N ALA A 133 -7.23 12.33 14.49
CA ALA A 133 -5.80 12.11 14.56
C ALA A 133 -5.29 11.23 13.40
N ALA A 134 -6.09 10.24 12.98
CA ALA A 134 -5.76 9.38 11.85
C ALA A 134 -5.77 10.12 10.51
N ILE A 135 -6.71 11.04 10.31
CA ILE A 135 -6.75 11.90 9.12
C ILE A 135 -5.47 12.78 9.07
N GLU A 136 -5.15 13.46 10.18
CA GLU A 136 -3.96 14.33 10.24
C GLU A 136 -2.66 13.56 10.03
N ASP A 137 -2.51 12.38 10.67
CA ASP A 137 -1.36 11.50 10.48
C ASP A 137 -1.22 11.07 9.01
N THR A 138 -2.31 10.64 8.38
CA THR A 138 -2.27 10.15 7.00
C THR A 138 -1.93 11.29 6.02
N VAL A 139 -2.48 12.49 6.23
CA VAL A 139 -2.15 13.67 5.42
C VAL A 139 -0.69 14.06 5.59
N ALA A 140 -0.18 14.12 6.83
CA ALA A 140 1.22 14.40 7.10
C ALA A 140 2.15 13.35 6.48
N SER A 141 1.76 12.08 6.58
CA SER A 141 2.52 10.95 6.01
C SER A 141 2.56 10.98 4.49
N ALA A 142 1.48 11.38 3.83
CA ALA A 142 1.46 11.54 2.37
C ALA A 142 2.37 12.68 1.91
N ARG A 143 2.34 13.82 2.58
CA ARG A 143 3.27 14.94 2.31
C ARG A 143 4.73 14.55 2.53
N PHE A 144 5.00 13.76 3.55
CA PHE A 144 6.35 13.22 3.81
C PHE A 144 6.81 12.27 2.70
N ALA A 145 5.89 11.42 2.17
CA ALA A 145 6.20 10.43 1.17
C ALA A 145 6.33 11.00 -0.26
N ASP A 146 5.65 12.12 -0.55
CA ASP A 146 5.56 12.71 -1.88
C ASP A 146 6.91 12.90 -2.59
N PRO A 147 7.98 13.45 -1.95
CA PRO A 147 9.24 13.70 -2.64
C PRO A 147 9.98 12.45 -3.18
N PHE A 148 9.60 11.27 -2.71
CA PHE A 148 10.24 10.02 -3.15
C PHE A 148 9.25 8.98 -3.69
N SER A 149 8.00 9.36 -3.95
CA SER A 149 6.95 8.46 -4.43
C SER A 149 6.40 8.92 -5.77
N ASP A 150 6.15 7.99 -6.69
CA ASP A 150 5.35 8.24 -7.90
C ASP A 150 3.86 8.00 -7.64
N GLU A 151 3.57 7.11 -6.69
CA GLU A 151 2.22 6.77 -6.27
C GLU A 151 2.15 6.64 -4.75
N ILE A 152 1.09 7.16 -4.16
CA ILE A 152 0.77 6.97 -2.74
C ILE A 152 -0.57 6.24 -2.65
N SER A 153 -0.54 5.05 -2.06
CA SER A 153 -1.74 4.23 -1.84
C SER A 153 -2.17 4.32 -0.38
N ILE A 154 -3.31 4.95 -0.14
CA ILE A 154 -3.88 5.08 1.20
C ILE A 154 -4.79 3.90 1.47
N ASN A 155 -4.42 3.06 2.44
CA ASN A 155 -5.12 1.83 2.76
C ASN A 155 -5.84 1.98 4.11
N PRO A 156 -7.18 2.09 4.13
CA PRO A 156 -7.93 2.04 5.38
C PRO A 156 -7.71 0.72 6.10
N LEU A 157 -7.49 0.77 7.44
CA LEU A 157 -7.28 -0.44 8.22
C LEU A 157 -8.48 -1.38 8.10
N ASN A 158 -8.20 -2.59 7.66
CA ASN A 158 -9.15 -3.70 7.59
C ASN A 158 -8.84 -4.70 8.72
N ILE A 159 -9.85 -5.04 9.54
CA ILE A 159 -9.70 -5.88 10.73
C ILE A 159 -9.51 -7.34 10.34
N GLN A 160 -8.27 -7.81 10.40
CA GLN A 160 -7.94 -9.20 10.13
C GLN A 160 -8.23 -10.10 11.34
N ARG A 161 -8.56 -11.38 11.06
CA ARG A 161 -8.79 -12.39 12.11
C ARG A 161 -7.52 -12.67 12.91
N ALA A 162 -7.69 -13.04 14.17
CA ALA A 162 -6.64 -13.42 15.11
C ALA A 162 -5.62 -12.30 15.43
N THR A 163 -5.96 -11.03 15.19
CA THR A 163 -5.12 -9.88 15.46
C THR A 163 -5.47 -9.18 16.77
N CYS A 164 -4.57 -8.30 17.25
CA CYS A 164 -4.84 -7.41 18.38
C CYS A 164 -6.03 -6.49 18.06
N VAL A 165 -6.09 -5.96 16.84
CA VAL A 165 -7.16 -5.07 16.39
C VAL A 165 -8.52 -5.77 16.41
N GLU A 166 -8.59 -7.06 16.03
CA GLU A 166 -9.85 -7.83 16.16
C GLU A 166 -10.31 -7.93 17.61
N ARG A 167 -9.39 -8.09 18.58
CA ARG A 167 -9.76 -8.13 20.00
C ARG A 167 -10.31 -6.79 20.49
N LEU A 168 -9.69 -5.68 20.08
CA LEU A 168 -10.19 -4.33 20.38
C LEU A 168 -11.58 -4.10 19.76
N TRP A 169 -11.75 -4.46 18.50
CA TRP A 169 -13.03 -4.34 17.80
C TRP A 169 -14.14 -5.14 18.47
N ARG A 170 -13.89 -6.38 18.87
CA ARG A 170 -14.88 -7.23 19.56
C ARG A 170 -15.30 -6.68 20.93
N ARG A 171 -14.45 -5.85 21.54
CA ARG A 171 -14.74 -5.15 22.81
C ARG A 171 -15.41 -3.79 22.62
N GLY A 172 -15.60 -3.35 21.37
CA GLY A 172 -16.10 -2.00 21.07
C GLY A 172 -15.05 -0.89 21.29
N GLU A 173 -13.76 -1.23 21.45
CA GLU A 173 -12.65 -0.30 21.71
C GLU A 173 -11.99 0.18 20.41
N PHE A 174 -12.36 -0.38 19.29
CA PHE A 174 -11.88 0.00 17.95
C PHE A 174 -12.99 -0.13 16.91
N ARG A 175 -13.02 0.80 15.98
CA ARG A 175 -13.83 0.79 14.76
C ARG A 175 -12.95 1.06 13.56
N SER A 176 -13.15 0.33 12.46
CA SER A 176 -12.51 0.65 11.17
C SER A 176 -12.82 2.09 10.75
N PRO A 177 -11.93 2.74 9.98
CA PRO A 177 -12.14 4.13 9.59
C PRO A 177 -13.44 4.32 8.80
N TRP A 178 -13.97 5.54 8.81
CA TRP A 178 -15.04 5.92 7.91
C TRP A 178 -14.51 6.02 6.47
N ILE A 179 -15.34 5.68 5.49
CA ILE A 179 -15.01 5.97 4.08
C ILE A 179 -14.94 7.50 3.89
N TRP A 180 -15.73 8.27 4.66
CA TRP A 180 -15.65 9.74 4.67
C TRP A 180 -14.28 10.25 5.10
N SER A 181 -13.61 9.60 6.05
CA SER A 181 -12.24 9.98 6.44
C SER A 181 -11.24 9.71 5.33
N LEU A 182 -11.42 8.65 4.56
CA LEU A 182 -10.60 8.39 3.38
C LEU A 182 -10.84 9.46 2.30
N ILE A 183 -12.10 9.80 2.01
CA ILE A 183 -12.47 10.87 1.07
C ILE A 183 -11.88 12.21 1.50
N GLU A 184 -11.98 12.55 2.78
CA GLU A 184 -11.39 13.78 3.35
C GLU A 184 -9.86 13.83 3.13
N VAL A 185 -9.15 12.72 3.41
CA VAL A 185 -7.70 12.64 3.19
C VAL A 185 -7.36 12.83 1.70
N LEU A 186 -8.05 12.11 0.81
CA LEU A 186 -7.82 12.22 -0.64
C LEU A 186 -8.13 13.62 -1.16
N ALA A 187 -9.22 14.23 -0.72
CA ALA A 187 -9.62 15.59 -1.11
C ALA A 187 -8.59 16.64 -0.65
N ARG A 188 -8.10 16.54 0.59
CA ARG A 188 -7.09 17.46 1.13
C ARG A 188 -5.75 17.35 0.40
N LEU A 189 -5.36 16.16 0.01
CA LEU A 189 -4.09 15.91 -0.68
C LEU A 189 -4.16 16.18 -2.18
N SER A 190 -5.35 16.19 -2.76
CA SER A 190 -5.54 16.44 -4.19
C SER A 190 -5.07 17.85 -4.56
N GLY A 191 -4.07 17.93 -5.45
CA GLY A 191 -3.43 19.19 -5.85
C GLY A 191 -2.37 19.71 -4.86
N GLU A 192 -2.14 19.04 -3.72
CA GLU A 192 -1.05 19.38 -2.79
C GLU A 192 0.19 18.50 -3.00
N VAL A 193 0.05 17.28 -3.50
CA VAL A 193 1.13 16.32 -3.75
C VAL A 193 1.26 16.04 -5.23
N ASP A 194 2.48 15.80 -5.69
CA ASP A 194 2.78 15.45 -7.08
C ASP A 194 2.55 13.96 -7.37
N ALA A 195 2.73 13.12 -6.34
CA ALA A 195 2.49 11.69 -6.44
C ALA A 195 1.02 11.36 -6.71
N ARG A 196 0.77 10.39 -7.58
CA ARG A 196 -0.58 9.90 -7.86
C ARG A 196 -1.21 9.28 -6.62
N LEU A 197 -2.34 9.81 -6.18
CA LEU A 197 -3.09 9.30 -5.03
C LEU A 197 -4.02 8.15 -5.46
N MET A 198 -4.08 7.10 -4.64
CA MET A 198 -4.99 5.98 -4.88
C MET A 198 -5.43 5.30 -3.59
N SER A 199 -6.55 4.61 -3.66
CA SER A 199 -7.01 3.71 -2.61
C SER A 199 -7.86 2.59 -3.20
N SER A 200 -7.69 1.39 -2.65
CA SER A 200 -8.55 0.24 -2.95
C SER A 200 -8.90 -0.45 -1.62
N PRO A 201 -9.91 0.05 -0.88
CA PRO A 201 -10.21 -0.39 0.48
C PRO A 201 -10.60 -1.86 0.54
N SER A 202 -9.72 -2.71 1.11
CA SER A 202 -10.05 -4.11 1.36
C SER A 202 -11.22 -4.22 2.32
N GLY A 203 -12.24 -4.99 1.94
CA GLY A 203 -13.44 -5.17 2.77
C GLY A 203 -14.28 -3.90 2.95
N GLY A 204 -14.11 -2.90 2.09
CA GLY A 204 -14.90 -1.68 2.13
C GLY A 204 -16.40 -1.96 2.11
N GLY A 205 -17.18 -1.16 2.85
CA GLY A 205 -18.61 -1.36 3.05
C GLY A 205 -18.99 -2.47 4.05
N THR A 206 -18.00 -3.12 4.70
CA THR A 206 -18.24 -4.13 5.74
C THR A 206 -17.81 -3.62 7.10
N GLN A 207 -18.33 -4.20 8.16
CA GLN A 207 -17.98 -3.82 9.55
C GLN A 207 -16.48 -4.01 9.87
N ARG A 208 -15.77 -4.84 9.11
CA ARG A 208 -14.33 -5.06 9.30
C ARG A 208 -13.46 -4.09 8.50
N GLY A 209 -13.95 -3.61 7.38
CA GLY A 209 -13.29 -2.61 6.52
C GLY A 209 -13.82 -1.20 6.76
N ALA A 210 -13.32 -0.25 5.98
CA ALA A 210 -13.86 1.10 5.99
C ALA A 210 -15.35 1.09 5.61
N HIS A 211 -16.18 1.71 6.42
CA HIS A 211 -17.63 1.77 6.19
C HIS A 211 -18.22 3.04 6.79
N ASN A 212 -19.36 3.46 6.27
CA ASN A 212 -20.14 4.59 6.74
C ASN A 212 -21.43 4.10 7.45
N CYS A 213 -22.59 4.53 6.95
CA CYS A 213 -23.91 4.21 7.51
C CYS A 213 -24.59 2.97 6.88
N GLY A 214 -23.94 2.34 5.91
CA GLY A 214 -24.49 1.23 5.12
C GLY A 214 -25.35 1.66 3.92
N LYS A 215 -25.81 2.92 3.86
CA LYS A 215 -26.63 3.44 2.74
C LYS A 215 -25.74 4.09 1.66
N CYS A 216 -24.73 4.86 2.09
CA CYS A 216 -23.85 5.60 1.19
C CYS A 216 -22.52 4.88 0.91
N ASP A 217 -22.26 3.73 1.49
CA ASP A 217 -20.97 3.05 1.42
C ASP A 217 -20.56 2.73 -0.02
N ARG A 218 -21.51 2.23 -0.81
CA ARG A 218 -21.26 1.90 -2.20
C ARG A 218 -20.90 3.13 -3.03
N ASP A 219 -21.68 4.19 -2.95
CA ASP A 219 -21.45 5.41 -3.73
C ASP A 219 -20.16 6.08 -3.34
N ALA A 220 -19.82 6.07 -2.03
CA ALA A 220 -18.55 6.59 -1.51
C ALA A 220 -17.33 5.76 -1.97
N LEU A 221 -17.45 4.43 -2.02
CA LEU A 221 -16.38 3.56 -2.54
C LEU A 221 -16.18 3.72 -4.04
N GLU A 222 -17.27 3.82 -4.81
CA GLU A 222 -17.22 4.09 -6.25
C GLU A 222 -16.59 5.46 -6.55
N ALA A 223 -16.82 6.47 -5.71
CA ALA A 223 -16.17 7.78 -5.81
C ALA A 223 -14.65 7.67 -5.60
N VAL A 224 -14.21 6.94 -4.57
CA VAL A 224 -12.79 6.68 -4.31
C VAL A 224 -12.12 5.94 -5.48
N GLU A 225 -12.81 4.97 -6.07
CA GLU A 225 -12.32 4.25 -7.26
C GLU A 225 -12.18 5.18 -8.47
N ARG A 226 -13.22 5.98 -8.77
CA ARG A 226 -13.17 6.97 -9.87
C ARG A 226 -12.02 7.94 -9.67
N PHE A 227 -11.89 8.54 -8.48
CA PHE A 227 -10.78 9.44 -8.16
C PHE A 227 -9.42 8.78 -8.33
N SER A 228 -9.25 7.55 -7.88
CA SER A 228 -7.99 6.80 -8.03
C SER A 228 -7.59 6.63 -9.51
N LEU A 229 -8.56 6.61 -10.41
CA LEU A 229 -8.34 6.52 -11.85
C LEU A 229 -8.11 7.89 -12.51
N SER A 230 -8.96 8.87 -12.20
CA SER A 230 -8.99 10.18 -12.86
C SER A 230 -8.04 11.20 -12.26
N GLN A 231 -7.84 11.17 -10.93
CA GLN A 231 -7.23 12.20 -10.11
C GLN A 231 -8.03 13.52 -10.08
N ASP A 232 -9.28 13.53 -10.53
CA ASP A 232 -10.16 14.70 -10.48
C ASP A 232 -10.83 14.78 -9.09
N PRO A 233 -10.60 15.82 -8.27
CA PRO A 233 -11.23 15.96 -6.96
C PRO A 233 -12.77 16.00 -7.01
N LYS A 234 -13.36 16.36 -8.15
CA LYS A 234 -14.81 16.33 -8.33
C LYS A 234 -15.40 14.93 -8.20
N ASP A 235 -14.63 13.90 -8.49
CA ASP A 235 -15.08 12.51 -8.31
C ASP A 235 -15.31 12.15 -6.84
N LEU A 236 -14.73 12.93 -5.89
CA LEU A 236 -14.93 12.78 -4.45
C LEU A 236 -16.16 13.53 -3.92
N GLU A 237 -16.84 14.31 -4.76
CA GLU A 237 -18.04 15.05 -4.39
C GLU A 237 -19.24 14.10 -4.29
N VAL A 238 -19.35 13.43 -3.15
CA VAL A 238 -20.47 12.57 -2.80
C VAL A 238 -21.10 13.02 -1.50
N GLY A 239 -22.37 12.79 -1.35
CA GLY A 239 -23.12 13.18 -0.16
C GLY A 239 -23.96 12.06 0.40
N CYS A 240 -24.34 12.19 1.65
CA CYS A 240 -25.31 11.32 2.30
C CYS A 240 -26.19 12.14 3.23
N GLY A 241 -27.48 11.84 3.24
CA GLY A 241 -28.42 12.42 4.19
C GLY A 241 -28.55 11.64 5.51
N CYS A 242 -27.53 10.84 5.88
CA CYS A 242 -27.55 10.03 7.10
C CYS A 242 -27.06 10.77 8.35
#